data_b0d15578a8eec36c0c41b56fd81a547d
#
_entry.id   b0d15578a8eec36c0c41b56fd81a547d
#
_cell.length_a   1.000
_cell.length_b   1.000
_cell.length_c   1.000
_cell.angle_alpha   90.00
_cell.angle_beta   90.00
_cell.angle_gamma   90.00
#
_symmetry.space_group_name_H-M   'P 1'
#
loop_
_entity.id
_entity.type
_entity.pdbx_description
1 polymer ?
#
loop_
_entity_poly.entity_id
_entity_poly.type
_entity_poly.pdbx_seq_one_letter_code
_entity_poly.pdbx_strand_id
1 'polypeptide(L)'
;MKTLLVFTFALMAFFRASAQVDMELSLDQDYFLPSETIPLAVKITNRSGQQLHLGADADWLTFNVEADDGFVVIKNAEVPVTGAFDLETSQLAIKRVDLQPYFAMTKPGRYHVIATLHIKDWSAQMASQPKHFDVIAGAKLWSQDFGVKDGTNAAPEVRKYTLEQANYLKQQLRLYVQVSDAAEDTVYKVTALGPMVSFSHTEAQVDRSSRLNVLWQAGAQSFNYAIVNPDGTVALTDYYDNFYSRPRLTVNENGDVVVLGGTRRPKPTELPIVKPPNQLPPLTKPVMPTVTDTNK
;
A
#
# COMPACT_ATOMS: atom_id res chain seq x y z
N MET A 1 -22.56 -50.21 33.81
CA MET A 1 -22.18 -48.81 34.03
C MET A 1 -20.71 -48.48 33.83
N LYS A 2 -19.73 -49.36 34.08
CA LYS A 2 -18.30 -49.08 33.90
C LYS A 2 -17.88 -49.00 32.40
N THR A 3 -18.50 -49.72 31.48
CA THR A 3 -18.25 -49.72 30.05
C THR A 3 -18.77 -48.46 29.33
N LEU A 4 -19.84 -47.84 29.82
CA LEU A 4 -20.39 -46.61 29.25
C LEU A 4 -19.48 -45.39 29.57
N LEU A 5 -18.82 -45.38 30.71
CA LEU A 5 -17.96 -44.27 31.15
C LEU A 5 -16.66 -44.21 30.33
N VAL A 6 -16.12 -45.37 29.91
CA VAL A 6 -14.90 -45.48 29.05
C VAL A 6 -15.19 -44.97 27.64
N PHE A 7 -16.38 -45.21 27.10
CA PHE A 7 -16.76 -44.71 25.78
C PHE A 7 -16.96 -43.20 25.71
N THR A 8 -17.48 -42.60 26.78
CA THR A 8 -17.66 -41.14 26.90
C THR A 8 -16.32 -40.42 27.02
N PHE A 9 -15.31 -41.01 27.68
CA PHE A 9 -13.97 -40.43 27.78
C PHE A 9 -13.18 -40.54 26.48
N ALA A 10 -13.37 -41.60 25.69
CA ALA A 10 -12.75 -41.75 24.37
C ALA A 10 -13.34 -40.76 23.34
N LEU A 11 -14.62 -40.38 23.45
CA LEU A 11 -15.24 -39.42 22.54
C LEU A 11 -14.82 -37.98 22.78
N MET A 12 -14.35 -37.59 23.98
CA MET A 12 -13.82 -36.28 24.28
C MET A 12 -12.38 -36.05 23.79
N ALA A 13 -11.66 -37.08 23.37
CA ALA A 13 -10.28 -36.95 22.88
C ALA A 13 -10.16 -36.51 21.41
N PHE A 14 -11.28 -36.38 20.67
CA PHE A 14 -11.27 -36.03 19.25
C PHE A 14 -11.48 -34.53 18.95
N PHE A 15 -11.73 -33.67 19.95
CA PHE A 15 -11.82 -32.22 19.73
C PHE A 15 -10.48 -31.50 19.95
N ARG A 16 -9.46 -31.92 19.22
CA ARG A 16 -8.22 -31.12 19.09
C ARG A 16 -8.03 -30.67 17.64
N ALA A 17 -8.99 -29.93 17.11
CA ALA A 17 -8.75 -29.07 15.96
C ALA A 17 -8.55 -27.62 16.45
N SER A 18 -7.56 -27.40 17.32
CA SER A 18 -7.10 -26.03 17.54
C SER A 18 -6.15 -25.72 16.37
N ALA A 19 -6.49 -24.73 15.57
CA ALA A 19 -5.53 -24.16 14.65
C ALA A 19 -4.32 -23.71 15.45
N GLN A 20 -3.25 -24.50 15.40
CA GLN A 20 -1.99 -24.20 16.13
C GLN A 20 -1.29 -22.99 15.53
N VAL A 21 -1.59 -22.69 14.28
CA VAL A 21 -1.13 -21.50 13.56
C VAL A 21 -2.34 -20.87 12.91
N ASP A 22 -2.45 -19.57 12.98
CA ASP A 22 -3.51 -18.79 12.35
C ASP A 22 -2.93 -17.92 11.25
N MET A 23 -3.61 -17.84 10.09
CA MET A 23 -3.17 -17.05 8.94
C MET A 23 -4.30 -16.17 8.44
N GLU A 24 -4.08 -14.86 8.49
CA GLU A 24 -5.03 -13.83 8.09
C GLU A 24 -4.48 -13.00 6.93
N LEU A 25 -5.29 -12.80 5.89
CA LEU A 25 -4.97 -11.98 4.73
C LEU A 25 -5.67 -10.62 4.82
N SER A 26 -4.93 -9.54 4.55
CA SER A 26 -5.50 -8.20 4.51
C SER A 26 -4.99 -7.40 3.31
N LEU A 27 -5.86 -6.54 2.79
CA LEU A 27 -5.60 -5.57 1.73
C LEU A 27 -5.97 -4.18 2.25
N ASP A 28 -5.24 -3.16 1.84
CA ASP A 28 -5.47 -1.78 2.28
C ASP A 28 -6.64 -1.11 1.53
N GLN A 29 -7.12 -1.75 0.46
CA GLN A 29 -8.25 -1.26 -0.34
C GLN A 29 -9.10 -2.43 -0.86
N ASP A 30 -10.36 -2.13 -1.26
CA ASP A 30 -11.31 -3.14 -1.75
C ASP A 30 -11.31 -3.24 -3.28
N TYR A 31 -10.95 -2.14 -3.99
CA TYR A 31 -11.00 -2.02 -5.44
C TYR A 31 -9.63 -1.62 -5.98
N PHE A 32 -9.24 -2.25 -7.09
CA PHE A 32 -7.98 -2.02 -7.80
C PHE A 32 -8.26 -1.76 -9.28
N LEU A 33 -7.39 -1.02 -9.93
CA LEU A 33 -7.37 -0.94 -11.39
C LEU A 33 -6.62 -2.13 -12.00
N PRO A 34 -6.90 -2.50 -13.27
CA PRO A 34 -6.06 -3.44 -13.99
C PRO A 34 -4.60 -2.99 -13.97
N SER A 35 -3.68 -3.91 -13.71
CA SER A 35 -2.23 -3.65 -13.60
C SER A 35 -1.80 -2.72 -12.46
N GLU A 36 -2.69 -2.36 -11.55
CA GLU A 36 -2.33 -1.68 -10.29
C GLU A 36 -1.62 -2.66 -9.35
N THR A 37 -0.64 -2.16 -8.59
CA THR A 37 -0.02 -2.90 -7.47
C THR A 37 -1.06 -3.36 -6.46
N ILE A 38 -1.06 -4.66 -6.12
CA ILE A 38 -1.99 -5.26 -5.15
C ILE A 38 -1.21 -5.72 -3.91
N PRO A 39 -0.97 -4.83 -2.94
CA PRO A 39 -0.19 -5.13 -1.75
C PRO A 39 -1.00 -5.97 -0.76
N LEU A 40 -0.70 -7.26 -0.70
CA LEU A 40 -1.28 -8.20 0.24
C LEU A 40 -0.41 -8.30 1.50
N ALA A 41 -1.00 -8.13 2.67
CA ALA A 41 -0.36 -8.44 3.93
C ALA A 41 -0.85 -9.80 4.45
N VAL A 42 0.10 -10.69 4.74
CA VAL A 42 -0.12 -12.01 5.33
C VAL A 42 0.33 -11.95 6.77
N LYS A 43 -0.59 -12.06 7.70
CA LYS A 43 -0.34 -12.13 9.14
C LYS A 43 -0.38 -13.58 9.58
N ILE A 44 0.72 -14.07 10.14
CA ILE A 44 0.88 -15.43 10.65
C ILE A 44 1.01 -15.33 12.16
N THR A 45 0.15 -16.01 12.90
CA THR A 45 0.18 -16.04 14.38
C THR A 45 0.47 -17.46 14.85
N ASN A 46 1.55 -17.63 15.59
CA ASN A 46 1.92 -18.93 16.15
C ASN A 46 1.25 -19.14 17.51
N ARG A 47 0.33 -20.10 17.60
CA ARG A 47 -0.33 -20.52 18.84
C ARG A 47 -0.03 -21.98 19.21
N SER A 48 1.01 -22.58 18.58
CA SER A 48 1.28 -24.00 18.69
C SER A 48 1.93 -24.44 20.02
N GLY A 49 2.47 -23.51 20.78
CA GLY A 49 3.28 -23.83 21.96
C GLY A 49 4.73 -24.21 21.63
N GLN A 50 5.13 -24.18 20.35
CA GLN A 50 6.47 -24.47 19.85
C GLN A 50 6.98 -23.35 18.95
N GLN A 51 8.27 -23.18 18.85
CA GLN A 51 8.91 -22.29 17.88
C GLN A 51 8.72 -22.85 16.46
N LEU A 52 8.51 -22.00 15.49
CA LEU A 52 8.41 -22.33 14.06
C LEU A 52 9.59 -21.75 13.30
N HIS A 53 10.21 -22.54 12.43
CA HIS A 53 11.25 -22.12 11.51
C HIS A 53 10.64 -21.92 10.12
N LEU A 54 10.50 -20.67 9.68
CA LEU A 54 9.82 -20.30 8.44
C LEU A 54 10.73 -19.54 7.49
N GLY A 55 10.44 -19.59 6.19
CA GLY A 55 11.14 -18.78 5.19
C GLY A 55 12.48 -19.34 4.70
N ALA A 56 12.87 -20.53 5.10
CA ALA A 56 14.08 -21.19 4.62
C ALA A 56 13.91 -21.76 3.19
N ASP A 57 12.75 -22.30 2.89
CA ASP A 57 12.41 -22.87 1.58
C ASP A 57 11.72 -21.84 0.70
N ALA A 58 11.82 -21.94 -0.63
CA ALA A 58 11.23 -20.98 -1.55
C ALA A 58 9.69 -21.07 -1.62
N ASP A 59 9.14 -22.21 -1.28
CA ASP A 59 7.72 -22.56 -1.33
C ASP A 59 7.03 -22.57 0.05
N TRP A 60 7.68 -22.03 1.08
CA TRP A 60 7.12 -22.01 2.43
C TRP A 60 5.82 -21.23 2.54
N LEU A 61 5.62 -20.22 1.68
CA LEU A 61 4.40 -19.42 1.56
C LEU A 61 4.09 -19.21 0.08
N THR A 62 3.00 -19.81 -0.39
CA THR A 62 2.57 -19.73 -1.79
C THR A 62 1.20 -19.08 -1.90
N PHE A 63 0.87 -18.60 -3.09
CA PHE A 63 -0.39 -17.89 -3.35
C PHE A 63 -1.10 -18.47 -4.56
N ASN A 64 -2.43 -18.48 -4.49
CA ASN A 64 -3.32 -18.74 -5.60
C ASN A 64 -4.35 -17.62 -5.71
N VAL A 65 -4.60 -17.13 -6.92
CA VAL A 65 -5.61 -16.10 -7.22
C VAL A 65 -6.59 -16.67 -8.22
N GLU A 66 -7.87 -16.57 -7.91
CA GLU A 66 -8.95 -17.05 -8.77
C GLU A 66 -9.98 -15.94 -8.98
N ALA A 67 -10.62 -15.92 -10.15
CA ALA A 67 -11.73 -15.05 -10.43
C ALA A 67 -13.05 -15.75 -10.08
N ASP A 68 -13.95 -15.04 -9.41
CA ASP A 68 -15.23 -15.62 -8.95
C ASP A 68 -16.19 -15.98 -10.11
N ASP A 69 -15.97 -15.41 -11.31
CA ASP A 69 -16.73 -15.71 -12.53
C ASP A 69 -16.23 -16.96 -13.30
N GLY A 70 -15.19 -17.62 -12.78
CA GLY A 70 -14.57 -18.78 -13.41
C GLY A 70 -13.56 -18.43 -14.52
N PHE A 71 -13.23 -17.16 -14.72
CA PHE A 71 -12.13 -16.78 -15.61
C PHE A 71 -10.80 -17.33 -15.08
N VAL A 72 -10.01 -17.91 -15.96
CA VAL A 72 -8.70 -18.49 -15.57
C VAL A 72 -7.68 -17.36 -15.41
N VAL A 73 -7.23 -17.13 -14.18
CA VAL A 73 -6.14 -16.23 -13.88
C VAL A 73 -4.82 -16.91 -14.20
N ILE A 74 -4.05 -16.33 -15.12
CA ILE A 74 -2.73 -16.87 -15.48
C ILE A 74 -1.74 -16.48 -14.40
N LYS A 75 -1.07 -17.47 -13.81
CA LYS A 75 0.06 -17.27 -12.91
C LYS A 75 1.34 -17.20 -13.73
N ASN A 76 1.98 -16.04 -13.76
CA ASN A 76 3.20 -15.79 -14.53
C ASN A 76 4.45 -16.36 -13.86
N ALA A 77 4.52 -16.30 -12.52
CA ALA A 77 5.61 -16.82 -11.70
C ALA A 77 5.16 -17.02 -10.25
N GLU A 78 6.01 -17.67 -9.46
CA GLU A 78 5.82 -17.75 -8.01
C GLU A 78 6.12 -16.40 -7.34
N VAL A 79 5.31 -16.03 -6.35
CA VAL A 79 5.55 -14.82 -5.55
C VAL A 79 6.74 -15.08 -4.62
N PRO A 80 7.86 -14.35 -4.75
CA PRO A 80 9.03 -14.60 -3.92
C PRO A 80 8.81 -14.07 -2.49
N VAL A 81 8.75 -14.97 -1.52
CA VAL A 81 8.72 -14.61 -0.10
C VAL A 81 9.98 -15.15 0.55
N THR A 82 11.00 -14.32 0.63
CA THR A 82 12.34 -14.72 1.10
C THR A 82 12.62 -14.25 2.52
N GLY A 83 13.64 -14.87 3.13
CA GLY A 83 14.14 -14.53 4.43
C GLY A 83 13.68 -15.48 5.52
N ALA A 84 14.57 -16.41 5.92
CA ALA A 84 14.34 -17.30 7.04
C ALA A 84 14.20 -16.52 8.35
N PHE A 85 13.27 -16.92 9.18
CA PHE A 85 13.03 -16.35 10.50
C PHE A 85 12.37 -17.35 11.44
N ASP A 86 12.56 -17.11 12.71
CA ASP A 86 11.94 -17.86 13.78
C ASP A 86 10.70 -17.13 14.29
N LEU A 87 9.64 -17.88 14.54
CA LEU A 87 8.40 -17.36 15.09
C LEU A 87 8.08 -18.09 16.39
N GLU A 88 8.37 -17.43 17.51
CA GLU A 88 8.13 -17.96 18.83
C GLU A 88 6.64 -18.14 19.10
N THR A 89 6.33 -18.94 20.13
CA THR A 89 4.94 -19.12 20.56
C THR A 89 4.31 -17.80 20.98
N SER A 90 3.05 -17.58 20.65
CA SER A 90 2.29 -16.34 20.88
C SER A 90 2.80 -15.09 20.14
N GLN A 91 3.79 -15.25 19.25
CA GLN A 91 4.23 -14.18 18.36
C GLN A 91 3.47 -14.15 17.05
N LEU A 92 3.51 -13.01 16.39
CA LEU A 92 3.00 -12.81 15.05
C LEU A 92 4.08 -12.27 14.11
N ALA A 93 4.01 -12.68 12.84
CA ALA A 93 4.81 -12.13 11.75
C ALA A 93 3.87 -11.57 10.68
N ILE A 94 4.30 -10.47 10.01
CA ILE A 94 3.59 -9.91 8.87
C ILE A 94 4.53 -9.91 7.68
N LYS A 95 4.14 -10.60 6.61
CA LYS A 95 4.81 -10.54 5.30
C LYS A 95 3.95 -9.74 4.35
N ARG A 96 4.57 -8.83 3.58
CA ARG A 96 3.91 -8.05 2.53
C ARG A 96 4.44 -8.46 1.18
N VAL A 97 3.54 -8.71 0.25
CA VAL A 97 3.84 -9.10 -1.13
C VAL A 97 2.99 -8.29 -2.09
N ASP A 98 3.47 -8.08 -3.30
CA ASP A 98 2.66 -7.54 -4.40
C ASP A 98 2.21 -8.72 -5.28
N LEU A 99 0.92 -8.84 -5.52
CA LEU A 99 0.36 -9.92 -6.34
C LEU A 99 0.41 -9.61 -7.84
N GLN A 100 0.38 -8.32 -8.20
CA GLN A 100 0.19 -7.89 -9.59
C GLN A 100 1.23 -8.43 -10.59
N PRO A 101 2.54 -8.46 -10.30
CA PRO A 101 3.53 -8.95 -11.27
C PRO A 101 3.40 -10.46 -11.56
N TYR A 102 2.77 -11.20 -10.65
CA TYR A 102 2.74 -12.66 -10.66
C TYR A 102 1.42 -13.25 -11.15
N PHE A 103 0.35 -12.45 -11.19
CA PHE A 103 -0.97 -12.91 -11.62
C PHE A 103 -1.57 -11.93 -12.64
N ALA A 104 -2.04 -12.46 -13.77
CA ALA A 104 -2.64 -11.65 -14.83
C ALA A 104 -4.10 -11.28 -14.50
N MET A 105 -4.29 -10.24 -13.69
CA MET A 105 -5.61 -9.71 -13.29
C MET A 105 -5.98 -8.47 -14.13
N THR A 106 -6.01 -8.65 -15.45
CA THR A 106 -6.27 -7.55 -16.40
C THR A 106 -7.74 -7.29 -16.69
N LYS A 107 -8.61 -8.26 -16.36
CA LYS A 107 -10.05 -8.18 -16.63
C LYS A 107 -10.79 -7.64 -15.40
N PRO A 108 -11.65 -6.64 -15.54
CA PRO A 108 -12.53 -6.24 -14.45
C PRO A 108 -13.41 -7.41 -13.98
N GLY A 109 -13.50 -7.59 -12.66
CA GLY A 109 -14.21 -8.69 -12.04
C GLY A 109 -13.88 -8.84 -10.58
N ARG A 110 -14.53 -9.78 -9.93
CA ARG A 110 -14.26 -10.12 -8.54
C ARG A 110 -13.27 -11.27 -8.47
N TYR A 111 -12.27 -11.11 -7.62
CA TYR A 111 -11.19 -12.06 -7.40
C TYR A 111 -11.08 -12.41 -5.93
N HIS A 112 -10.47 -13.55 -5.67
CA HIS A 112 -10.01 -13.87 -4.32
C HIS A 112 -8.62 -14.47 -4.34
N VAL A 113 -7.89 -14.26 -3.26
CA VAL A 113 -6.57 -14.83 -3.03
C VAL A 113 -6.61 -15.76 -1.84
N ILE A 114 -5.93 -16.89 -1.96
CA ILE A 114 -5.68 -17.86 -0.90
C ILE A 114 -4.16 -17.98 -0.76
N ALA A 115 -3.65 -17.88 0.46
CA ALA A 115 -2.26 -18.18 0.76
C ALA A 115 -2.16 -19.57 1.40
N THR A 116 -1.13 -20.32 1.05
CA THR A 116 -0.82 -21.63 1.64
C THR A 116 0.54 -21.57 2.31
N LEU A 117 0.55 -21.85 3.61
CA LEU A 117 1.73 -21.94 4.47
C LEU A 117 2.18 -23.40 4.56
N HIS A 118 3.43 -23.66 4.24
CA HIS A 118 4.07 -24.96 4.38
C HIS A 118 5.00 -24.93 5.62
N ILE A 119 4.67 -25.71 6.62
CA ILE A 119 5.45 -25.85 7.84
C ILE A 119 6.25 -27.15 7.75
N LYS A 120 7.53 -27.03 7.40
CA LYS A 120 8.41 -28.16 7.15
C LYS A 120 8.58 -29.06 8.38
N ASP A 121 8.77 -28.43 9.55
CA ASP A 121 8.96 -29.13 10.81
C ASP A 121 7.81 -30.07 11.17
N TRP A 122 6.61 -29.78 10.66
CA TRP A 122 5.40 -30.58 10.89
C TRP A 122 4.97 -31.38 9.68
N SER A 123 5.65 -31.23 8.53
CA SER A 123 5.18 -31.77 7.23
C SER A 123 3.72 -31.42 6.96
N ALA A 124 3.30 -30.20 7.35
CA ALA A 124 1.95 -29.73 7.30
C ALA A 124 1.77 -28.55 6.34
N GLN A 125 0.60 -28.47 5.73
CA GLN A 125 0.16 -27.35 4.90
C GLN A 125 -1.11 -26.76 5.49
N MET A 126 -1.19 -25.42 5.48
CA MET A 126 -2.34 -24.68 5.97
C MET A 126 -2.72 -23.60 4.95
N ALA A 127 -4.00 -23.58 4.56
CA ALA A 127 -4.55 -22.54 3.71
C ALA A 127 -5.24 -21.46 4.55
N SER A 128 -5.12 -20.20 4.10
CA SER A 128 -5.89 -19.10 4.66
C SER A 128 -7.36 -19.18 4.26
N GLN A 129 -8.21 -18.40 4.94
CA GLN A 129 -9.51 -18.05 4.36
C GLN A 129 -9.30 -17.21 3.09
N PRO A 130 -10.18 -17.35 2.07
CA PRO A 130 -10.13 -16.52 0.87
C PRO A 130 -10.27 -15.02 1.23
N LYS A 131 -9.41 -14.18 0.66
CA LYS A 131 -9.54 -12.72 0.75
C LYS A 131 -10.03 -12.20 -0.60
N HIS A 132 -11.26 -11.66 -0.62
CA HIS A 132 -11.87 -11.10 -1.83
C HIS A 132 -11.44 -9.65 -2.06
N PHE A 133 -11.35 -9.27 -3.34
CA PHE A 133 -11.15 -7.90 -3.84
C PHE A 133 -11.73 -7.78 -5.25
N ASP A 134 -11.97 -6.57 -5.71
CA ASP A 134 -12.53 -6.32 -7.03
C ASP A 134 -11.51 -5.58 -7.90
N VAL A 135 -11.31 -6.02 -9.14
CA VAL A 135 -10.64 -5.26 -10.19
C VAL A 135 -11.71 -4.52 -10.99
N ILE A 136 -11.61 -3.20 -11.07
CA ILE A 136 -12.63 -2.34 -11.69
C ILE A 136 -12.02 -1.48 -12.79
N ALA A 137 -12.81 -1.07 -13.78
CA ALA A 137 -12.38 -0.10 -14.78
C ALA A 137 -12.36 1.31 -14.18
N GLY A 138 -11.30 2.06 -14.44
CA GLY A 138 -11.21 3.47 -14.14
C GLY A 138 -12.03 4.32 -15.12
N ALA A 139 -12.47 5.50 -14.69
CA ALA A 139 -13.03 6.50 -15.59
C ALA A 139 -11.93 7.44 -16.06
N LYS A 140 -11.64 7.42 -17.38
CA LYS A 140 -10.62 8.27 -18.00
C LYS A 140 -11.00 9.75 -17.88
N LEU A 141 -10.07 10.56 -17.37
CA LEU A 141 -10.21 12.00 -17.21
C LEU A 141 -9.42 12.78 -18.26
N TRP A 142 -8.22 12.28 -18.60
CA TRP A 142 -7.30 12.94 -19.50
C TRP A 142 -6.29 11.94 -20.05
N SER A 143 -5.73 12.21 -21.25
CA SER A 143 -4.61 11.44 -21.76
C SER A 143 -3.78 12.28 -22.75
N GLN A 144 -2.47 11.97 -22.84
CA GLN A 144 -1.53 12.61 -23.76
C GLN A 144 -0.38 11.67 -24.09
N ASP A 145 -0.02 11.62 -25.38
CA ASP A 145 1.16 10.93 -25.83
C ASP A 145 2.41 11.77 -25.55
N PHE A 146 3.53 11.10 -25.28
CA PHE A 146 4.82 11.74 -25.03
C PHE A 146 5.97 10.87 -25.53
N GLY A 147 7.10 11.50 -25.86
CA GLY A 147 8.28 10.79 -26.32
C GLY A 147 9.23 10.49 -25.17
N VAL A 148 9.77 9.27 -25.11
CA VAL A 148 10.85 8.87 -24.20
C VAL A 148 12.12 8.66 -25.03
N LYS A 149 13.20 9.37 -24.68
CA LYS A 149 14.51 9.16 -25.30
C LYS A 149 15.20 7.97 -24.64
N ASP A 150 15.52 6.96 -25.41
CA ASP A 150 16.16 5.72 -24.96
C ASP A 150 17.70 5.85 -24.80
N GLY A 151 18.26 7.03 -24.83
CA GLY A 151 19.71 7.23 -24.75
C GLY A 151 20.51 6.69 -25.93
N THR A 152 19.88 6.00 -26.87
CA THR A 152 20.42 5.57 -28.16
C THR A 152 20.01 6.56 -29.25
N ASN A 153 20.69 6.56 -30.41
CA ASN A 153 20.30 7.38 -31.56
C ASN A 153 19.02 6.89 -32.27
N ALA A 154 18.25 6.02 -31.65
CA ALA A 154 16.96 5.53 -32.13
C ALA A 154 15.87 6.60 -32.02
N ALA A 155 14.81 6.45 -32.81
CA ALA A 155 13.64 7.30 -32.70
C ALA A 155 13.04 7.17 -31.25
N PRO A 156 12.55 8.27 -30.65
CA PRO A 156 11.95 8.22 -29.33
C PRO A 156 10.81 7.21 -29.28
N GLU A 157 10.78 6.38 -28.26
CA GLU A 157 9.61 5.54 -27.94
C GLU A 157 8.45 6.45 -27.59
N VAL A 158 7.29 6.23 -28.21
CA VAL A 158 6.06 6.97 -27.89
C VAL A 158 5.29 6.20 -26.83
N ARG A 159 5.08 6.85 -25.68
CA ARG A 159 4.25 6.37 -24.58
C ARG A 159 3.07 7.29 -24.38
N LYS A 160 2.13 6.84 -23.59
CA LYS A 160 0.92 7.58 -23.24
C LYS A 160 0.77 7.66 -21.73
N TYR A 161 0.51 8.86 -21.22
CA TYR A 161 -0.07 9.07 -19.92
C TYR A 161 -1.59 9.06 -20.02
N THR A 162 -2.25 8.34 -19.13
CA THR A 162 -3.70 8.40 -18.92
C THR A 162 -3.98 8.67 -17.45
N LEU A 163 -4.78 9.69 -17.16
CA LEU A 163 -5.32 9.95 -15.84
C LEU A 163 -6.70 9.32 -15.73
N GLU A 164 -6.90 8.57 -14.66
CA GLU A 164 -8.15 7.88 -14.38
C GLU A 164 -8.60 8.15 -12.94
N GLN A 165 -9.91 8.15 -12.73
CA GLN A 165 -10.49 8.11 -11.40
C GLN A 165 -11.19 6.79 -11.16
N ALA A 166 -11.05 6.25 -9.96
CA ALA A 166 -11.74 5.05 -9.53
C ALA A 166 -11.99 5.08 -8.02
N ASN A 167 -12.99 4.33 -7.57
CA ASN A 167 -13.13 4.06 -6.16
C ASN A 167 -12.00 3.11 -5.71
N TYR A 168 -11.38 3.36 -4.55
CA TYR A 168 -10.46 2.42 -3.91
C TYR A 168 -11.06 1.82 -2.63
N LEU A 169 -12.06 2.53 -2.06
CA LEU A 169 -12.96 2.07 -1.01
C LEU A 169 -14.39 2.45 -1.42
N LYS A 170 -15.41 1.91 -0.76
CA LYS A 170 -16.82 1.98 -1.17
C LYS A 170 -17.33 3.36 -1.64
N GLN A 171 -16.83 4.44 -1.07
CA GLN A 171 -17.28 5.80 -1.39
C GLN A 171 -16.13 6.81 -1.50
N GLN A 172 -14.92 6.32 -1.69
CA GLN A 172 -13.72 7.16 -1.76
C GLN A 172 -13.08 7.03 -3.12
N LEU A 173 -13.04 8.15 -3.84
CA LEU A 173 -12.37 8.26 -5.12
C LEU A 173 -10.89 8.54 -4.95
N ARG A 174 -10.10 7.97 -5.85
CA ARG A 174 -8.67 8.19 -5.98
C ARG A 174 -8.34 8.51 -7.43
N LEU A 175 -7.37 9.39 -7.62
CA LEU A 175 -6.76 9.68 -8.91
C LEU A 175 -5.61 8.71 -9.14
N TYR A 176 -5.54 8.18 -10.35
CA TYR A 176 -4.50 7.28 -10.83
C TYR A 176 -3.86 7.84 -12.10
N VAL A 177 -2.61 7.49 -12.31
CA VAL A 177 -1.92 7.67 -13.58
C VAL A 177 -1.51 6.30 -14.11
N GLN A 178 -1.84 6.06 -15.37
CA GLN A 178 -1.37 4.91 -16.12
C GLN A 178 -0.34 5.38 -17.14
N VAL A 179 0.75 4.63 -17.27
CA VAL A 179 1.72 4.75 -18.35
C VAL A 179 1.61 3.52 -19.23
N SER A 180 1.35 3.72 -20.51
CA SER A 180 1.22 2.65 -21.50
C SER A 180 2.00 2.97 -22.77
N ASP A 181 2.04 2.04 -23.74
CA ASP A 181 2.36 2.34 -25.11
C ASP A 181 1.28 3.24 -25.74
N ALA A 182 1.55 3.79 -26.92
CA ALA A 182 0.64 4.71 -27.59
C ALA A 182 -0.72 4.08 -27.96
N ALA A 183 -0.74 2.76 -28.20
CA ALA A 183 -1.94 2.01 -28.55
C ALA A 183 -2.77 1.57 -27.33
N GLU A 184 -2.23 1.73 -26.12
CA GLU A 184 -2.79 1.24 -24.86
C GLU A 184 -2.88 -0.31 -24.76
N ASP A 185 -2.12 -1.02 -25.61
CA ASP A 185 -2.06 -2.49 -25.60
C ASP A 185 -1.17 -3.02 -24.47
N THR A 186 -0.12 -2.26 -24.13
CA THR A 186 0.82 -2.62 -23.07
C THR A 186 0.83 -1.56 -21.98
N VAL A 187 0.37 -1.93 -20.80
CA VAL A 187 0.44 -1.08 -19.61
C VAL A 187 1.75 -1.33 -18.88
N TYR A 188 2.61 -0.32 -18.81
CA TYR A 188 3.89 -0.40 -18.10
C TYR A 188 3.71 -0.22 -16.59
N LYS A 189 2.84 0.72 -16.20
CA LYS A 189 2.60 1.00 -14.78
C LYS A 189 1.28 1.72 -14.54
N VAL A 190 0.62 1.36 -13.44
CA VAL A 190 -0.50 2.10 -12.86
C VAL A 190 -0.09 2.56 -11.46
N THR A 191 -0.18 3.86 -11.20
CA THR A 191 0.24 4.46 -9.94
C THR A 191 -0.87 5.30 -9.34
N ALA A 192 -1.23 5.02 -8.10
CA ALA A 192 -2.18 5.80 -7.33
C ALA A 192 -1.55 7.14 -6.91
N LEU A 193 -2.17 8.27 -7.29
CA LEU A 193 -1.70 9.61 -6.93
C LEU A 193 -2.27 10.10 -5.60
N GLY A 194 -3.47 9.68 -5.25
CA GLY A 194 -4.09 10.00 -3.97
C GLY A 194 -5.59 10.28 -4.05
N PRO A 195 -6.23 10.55 -2.90
CA PRO A 195 -7.66 10.81 -2.85
C PRO A 195 -8.03 12.04 -3.67
N MET A 196 -9.25 12.02 -4.24
CA MET A 196 -9.80 13.14 -5.00
C MET A 196 -11.27 13.38 -4.67
N VAL A 197 -11.73 14.60 -4.94
CA VAL A 197 -13.13 14.96 -4.80
C VAL A 197 -13.85 14.70 -6.12
N SER A 198 -15.06 14.12 -6.05
CA SER A 198 -15.93 13.93 -7.23
C SER A 198 -16.18 15.25 -7.96
N PHE A 199 -16.26 15.18 -9.29
CA PHE A 199 -16.55 16.33 -10.16
C PHE A 199 -15.53 17.48 -10.10
N SER A 200 -14.35 17.25 -9.48
CA SER A 200 -13.28 18.24 -9.52
C SER A 200 -12.56 18.19 -10.88
N HIS A 201 -12.20 19.37 -11.37
CA HIS A 201 -11.38 19.47 -12.57
C HIS A 201 -9.91 19.19 -12.21
N THR A 202 -9.32 18.16 -12.85
CA THR A 202 -7.90 17.82 -12.73
C THR A 202 -7.14 18.55 -13.83
N GLU A 203 -6.08 19.27 -13.48
CA GLU A 203 -5.17 19.91 -14.45
C GLU A 203 -3.96 19.00 -14.65
N ALA A 204 -3.57 18.79 -15.91
CA ALA A 204 -2.46 17.92 -16.28
C ALA A 204 -1.66 18.54 -17.44
N GLN A 205 -0.33 18.47 -17.35
CA GLN A 205 0.57 19.00 -18.36
C GLN A 205 1.88 18.22 -18.39
N VAL A 206 2.32 17.82 -19.57
CA VAL A 206 3.64 17.20 -19.79
C VAL A 206 4.68 18.30 -19.96
N ASP A 207 5.79 18.22 -19.20
CA ASP A 207 6.90 19.15 -19.30
C ASP A 207 7.92 18.75 -20.41
N ARG A 208 8.95 19.60 -20.61
CA ARG A 208 10.00 19.36 -21.60
C ARG A 208 10.84 18.11 -21.36
N SER A 209 10.83 17.59 -20.14
CA SER A 209 11.51 16.35 -19.75
C SER A 209 10.60 15.13 -19.84
N SER A 210 9.47 15.26 -20.54
CA SER A 210 8.44 14.22 -20.67
C SER A 210 7.84 13.78 -19.32
N ARG A 211 7.95 14.57 -18.25
CA ARG A 211 7.30 14.29 -16.96
C ARG A 211 5.90 14.88 -16.95
N LEU A 212 4.97 14.14 -16.37
CA LEU A 212 3.61 14.60 -16.20
C LEU A 212 3.47 15.38 -14.89
N ASN A 213 2.99 16.61 -14.99
CA ASN A 213 2.63 17.47 -13.86
C ASN A 213 1.11 17.42 -13.69
N VAL A 214 0.64 17.04 -12.49
CA VAL A 214 -0.79 16.86 -12.20
C VAL A 214 -1.17 17.65 -10.97
N LEU A 215 -2.23 18.45 -11.06
CA LEU A 215 -2.82 19.19 -9.96
C LEU A 215 -4.30 18.82 -9.84
N TRP A 216 -4.74 18.36 -8.68
CA TRP A 216 -6.12 17.94 -8.45
C TRP A 216 -6.61 18.33 -7.06
N GLN A 217 -7.92 18.44 -6.93
CA GLN A 217 -8.57 18.72 -5.66
C GLN A 217 -8.75 17.44 -4.85
N ALA A 218 -8.15 17.41 -3.65
CA ALA A 218 -8.20 16.27 -2.73
C ALA A 218 -9.21 16.45 -1.59
N GLY A 219 -9.70 17.68 -1.39
CA GLY A 219 -10.67 18.02 -0.34
C GLY A 219 -11.31 19.39 -0.60
N ALA A 220 -12.17 19.86 0.28
CA ALA A 220 -12.92 21.11 0.10
C ALA A 220 -12.03 22.32 -0.21
N GLN A 221 -10.90 22.42 0.49
CA GLN A 221 -9.93 23.52 0.34
C GLN A 221 -8.51 23.02 0.06
N SER A 222 -8.32 21.74 -0.18
CA SER A 222 -7.01 21.14 -0.35
C SER A 222 -6.82 20.60 -1.77
N PHE A 223 -5.64 20.86 -2.30
CA PHE A 223 -5.17 20.38 -3.60
C PHE A 223 -3.87 19.62 -3.43
N ASN A 224 -3.72 18.57 -4.21
CA ASN A 224 -2.48 17.82 -4.33
C ASN A 224 -1.85 18.11 -5.69
N TYR A 225 -0.53 18.17 -5.69
CA TYR A 225 0.29 18.30 -6.89
C TYR A 225 1.29 17.17 -6.93
N ALA A 226 1.44 16.53 -8.08
CA ALA A 226 2.43 15.49 -8.29
C ALA A 226 3.18 15.68 -9.61
N ILE A 227 4.46 15.29 -9.61
CA ILE A 227 5.26 15.11 -10.83
C ILE A 227 5.50 13.61 -11.00
N VAL A 228 5.12 13.09 -12.16
CA VAL A 228 5.27 11.67 -12.51
C VAL A 228 6.31 11.53 -13.62
N ASN A 229 7.27 10.65 -13.42
CA ASN A 229 8.31 10.33 -14.41
C ASN A 229 7.76 9.49 -15.58
N PRO A 230 8.46 9.42 -16.70
CA PRO A 230 8.09 8.61 -17.88
C PRO A 230 7.94 7.10 -17.61
N ASP A 231 8.48 6.60 -16.50
CA ASP A 231 8.33 5.21 -16.04
C ASP A 231 7.13 5.00 -15.10
N GLY A 232 6.33 6.05 -14.85
CA GLY A 232 5.19 6.03 -13.95
C GLY A 232 5.53 6.17 -12.45
N THR A 233 6.80 6.42 -12.09
CA THR A 233 7.16 6.69 -10.69
C THR A 233 6.85 8.14 -10.31
N VAL A 234 6.39 8.36 -9.07
CA VAL A 234 6.14 9.71 -8.56
C VAL A 234 7.46 10.33 -8.08
N ALA A 235 7.90 11.40 -8.75
CA ALA A 235 9.12 12.12 -8.42
C ALA A 235 8.90 13.15 -7.29
N LEU A 236 7.73 13.77 -7.26
CA LEU A 236 7.38 14.82 -6.28
C LEU A 236 5.91 14.73 -5.93
N THR A 237 5.59 14.98 -4.67
CA THR A 237 4.22 15.27 -4.21
C THR A 237 4.27 16.48 -3.29
N ASP A 238 3.44 17.47 -3.58
CA ASP A 238 3.23 18.67 -2.75
C ASP A 238 1.72 18.88 -2.52
N TYR A 239 1.42 19.65 -1.47
CA TYR A 239 0.07 19.92 -1.01
C TYR A 239 -0.15 21.42 -0.94
N TYR A 240 -1.32 21.89 -1.39
CA TYR A 240 -1.70 23.30 -1.43
C TYR A 240 -3.05 23.51 -0.78
N ASP A 241 -3.21 24.64 -0.11
CA ASP A 241 -4.48 25.11 0.42
C ASP A 241 -5.02 26.27 -0.43
N ASN A 242 -6.36 26.28 -0.64
CA ASN A 242 -7.08 27.30 -1.38
C ASN A 242 -7.69 28.34 -0.42
N PHE A 243 -6.86 29.01 0.40
CA PHE A 243 -7.36 30.03 1.33
C PHE A 243 -7.60 31.39 0.65
N TYR A 244 -6.69 31.80 -0.23
CA TYR A 244 -6.71 33.12 -0.86
C TYR A 244 -6.90 33.04 -2.37
N SER A 245 -6.35 32.06 -3.01
CA SER A 245 -6.45 31.83 -4.45
C SER A 245 -6.39 30.34 -4.76
N ARG A 246 -7.14 29.92 -5.78
CA ARG A 246 -7.12 28.53 -6.24
C ARG A 246 -5.77 28.24 -6.91
N PRO A 247 -5.07 27.16 -6.52
CA PRO A 247 -3.87 26.73 -7.23
C PRO A 247 -4.25 26.24 -8.64
N ARG A 248 -3.38 26.53 -9.62
CA ARG A 248 -3.50 26.09 -11.02
C ARG A 248 -2.13 25.86 -11.62
N LEU A 249 -2.06 25.00 -12.64
CA LEU A 249 -0.82 24.81 -13.40
C LEU A 249 -0.61 25.98 -14.36
N THR A 250 0.66 26.40 -14.48
CA THR A 250 1.08 27.40 -15.47
C THR A 250 2.50 27.08 -15.94
N VAL A 251 2.91 27.65 -17.04
CA VAL A 251 4.28 27.57 -17.54
C VAL A 251 4.99 28.87 -17.20
N ASN A 252 6.14 28.77 -16.52
CA ASN A 252 6.96 29.94 -16.21
C ASN A 252 7.76 30.40 -17.44
N GLU A 253 8.49 31.51 -17.30
CA GLU A 253 9.34 32.10 -18.37
C GLU A 253 10.41 31.14 -18.89
N ASN A 254 10.88 30.22 -18.05
CA ASN A 254 11.84 29.18 -18.41
C ASN A 254 11.20 27.98 -19.12
N GLY A 255 9.87 27.95 -19.21
CA GLY A 255 9.12 26.86 -19.82
C GLY A 255 8.92 25.65 -18.89
N ASP A 256 9.14 25.81 -17.57
CA ASP A 256 8.84 24.79 -16.58
C ASP A 256 7.38 24.88 -16.15
N VAL A 257 6.75 23.71 -15.90
CA VAL A 257 5.42 23.66 -15.34
C VAL A 257 5.50 23.91 -13.83
N VAL A 258 4.76 24.89 -13.35
CA VAL A 258 4.74 25.31 -11.94
C VAL A 258 3.30 25.50 -11.46
N VAL A 259 3.10 25.45 -10.13
CA VAL A 259 1.81 25.78 -9.52
C VAL A 259 1.77 27.28 -9.19
N LEU A 260 0.80 27.98 -9.75
CA LEU A 260 0.52 29.39 -9.45
C LEU A 260 -0.71 29.47 -8.53
N GLY A 261 -0.62 30.32 -7.48
CA GLY A 261 -1.69 30.46 -6.49
C GLY A 261 -1.71 29.32 -5.47
N GLY A 262 -2.68 29.38 -4.58
CA GLY A 262 -2.71 28.51 -3.41
C GLY A 262 -1.59 28.81 -2.41
N THR A 263 -1.68 28.18 -1.25
CA THR A 263 -0.63 28.24 -0.23
C THR A 263 -0.03 26.84 -0.09
N ARG A 264 1.25 26.67 -0.47
CA ARG A 264 1.95 25.39 -0.32
C ARG A 264 2.10 25.04 1.15
N ARG A 265 1.75 23.83 1.53
CA ARG A 265 2.00 23.30 2.87
C ARG A 265 3.47 22.89 3.00
N PRO A 266 4.19 23.35 4.05
CA PRO A 266 5.54 22.86 4.30
C PRO A 266 5.52 21.37 4.63
N LYS A 267 6.50 20.62 4.14
CA LYS A 267 6.69 19.22 4.52
C LYS A 267 7.19 19.12 5.97
N PRO A 268 6.93 18.02 6.69
CA PRO A 268 7.43 17.83 8.05
C PRO A 268 8.95 18.01 8.17
N THR A 269 9.70 17.67 7.12
CA THR A 269 11.18 17.86 7.05
C THR A 269 11.61 19.31 6.84
N GLU A 270 10.71 20.18 6.40
CA GLU A 270 10.94 21.61 6.19
C GLU A 270 10.53 22.45 7.42
N LEU A 271 9.83 21.84 8.39
CA LEU A 271 9.44 22.51 9.62
C LEU A 271 10.66 22.69 10.53
N PRO A 272 10.83 23.86 11.19
CA PRO A 272 11.90 24.04 12.15
C PRO A 272 11.77 23.00 13.27
N ILE A 273 12.89 22.37 13.64
CA ILE A 273 12.93 21.44 14.78
C ILE A 273 12.65 22.28 16.03
N VAL A 274 11.43 22.19 16.55
CA VAL A 274 11.08 22.73 17.86
C VAL A 274 11.84 21.92 18.90
N LYS A 275 12.98 22.43 19.40
CA LYS A 275 13.63 21.83 20.57
C LYS A 275 12.61 21.84 21.70
N PRO A 276 12.39 20.74 22.40
CA PRO A 276 11.54 20.74 23.58
C PRO A 276 12.04 21.85 24.52
N PRO A 277 11.17 22.64 25.16
CA PRO A 277 11.61 23.66 26.09
C PRO A 277 12.52 22.99 27.13
N ASN A 278 13.67 23.60 27.36
CA ASN A 278 14.68 23.09 28.30
C ASN A 278 13.94 22.56 29.52
N GLN A 279 14.24 21.33 29.91
CA GLN A 279 13.72 20.74 31.13
C GLN A 279 13.85 21.79 32.24
N LEU A 280 12.73 22.10 32.90
CA LEU A 280 12.72 22.92 34.08
C LEU A 280 13.86 22.47 35.01
N PRO A 281 14.67 23.36 35.56
CA PRO A 281 15.72 22.97 36.49
C PRO A 281 15.08 22.15 37.61
N PRO A 282 15.74 21.09 38.11
CA PRO A 282 15.17 20.22 39.12
C PRO A 282 14.77 21.10 40.30
N LEU A 283 13.53 20.93 40.78
CA LEU A 283 13.00 21.58 41.94
C LEU A 283 13.96 21.37 43.11
N THR A 284 14.72 22.40 43.51
CA THR A 284 15.53 22.39 44.71
C THR A 284 14.60 22.17 45.88
N LYS A 285 14.84 21.07 46.61
CA LYS A 285 14.08 20.78 47.84
C LYS A 285 14.21 22.02 48.78
N PRO A 286 13.11 22.47 49.39
CA PRO A 286 13.18 23.54 50.34
C PRO A 286 14.10 23.13 51.52
N VAL A 287 15.12 23.94 51.79
CA VAL A 287 15.96 23.78 52.97
C VAL A 287 15.11 24.13 54.17
N MET A 288 14.81 23.16 55.02
CA MET A 288 14.17 23.41 56.31
C MET A 288 15.12 24.28 57.16
N PRO A 289 14.64 25.34 57.77
CA PRO A 289 15.44 26.08 58.73
C PRO A 289 15.74 25.21 59.97
N THR A 290 17.03 25.09 60.29
CA THR A 290 17.49 24.44 61.51
C THR A 290 17.02 25.27 62.71
N VAL A 291 16.15 24.74 63.55
CA VAL A 291 15.78 25.36 64.82
C VAL A 291 16.96 25.20 65.74
N THR A 292 17.62 26.32 66.07
CA THR A 292 18.67 26.37 67.10
C THR A 292 17.96 26.50 68.45
N ASP A 293 17.96 25.43 69.24
CA ASP A 293 17.58 25.45 70.65
C ASP A 293 18.63 26.28 71.43
N THR A 294 18.21 27.46 71.89
CA THR A 294 18.96 28.26 72.88
C THR A 294 18.27 28.05 74.23
N ASN A 295 18.74 27.04 74.96
CA ASN A 295 18.55 26.98 76.40
C ASN A 295 19.75 27.65 77.07
N LYS A 296 19.49 28.83 77.69
CA LYS A 296 20.05 29.26 78.95
C LYS A 296 19.17 30.33 79.58
#